data_b14edc9b6d6ffe836b5d00f1c5f7dcd4
#
_entry.id   b14edc9b6d6ffe836b5d00f1c5f7dcd4
#
_cell.length_a   1.000
_cell.length_b   1.000
_cell.length_c   1.000
_cell.angle_alpha   90.00
_cell.angle_beta   90.00
_cell.angle_gamma   90.00
#
_symmetry.space_group_name_H-M   'P 1'
#
loop_
_entity.id
_entity.type
_entity.pdbx_description
1 polymer ?
#
loop_
_entity_poly.entity_id
_entity_poly.type
_entity_poly.pdbx_seq_one_letter_code
_entity_poly.pdbx_strand_id
1 'polypeptide(L)'
;NNPQRHLLISGYNTDVELTCDSLFQMPNDPAGRCAVSVHYYTPSGFAILEEDASWGKMRSTWGTDDDYAELNRNMDLLKTTYVDKGIPVIIGEYGCPKKNKEEESVRRFLSSVCEAAYSRDMCPVMWDVTDLHYNRSSCKMFDDTLMQQLLAVKQSGETTLTGDCNEDGIVSVADAVLLQQYLLDSKSLSETAATLANCNGDGSVNGLDLAVLRQKLTA
;
A
#
# COMPACT_ATOMS: atom_id res chain seq x y z
N ASN A 1 29.07 -7.11 8.60
CA ASN A 1 28.23 -8.27 8.41
C ASN A 1 27.06 -8.25 9.40
N ASN A 2 25.82 -8.23 8.88
CA ASN A 2 24.62 -8.16 9.72
C ASN A 2 23.57 -9.20 9.23
N PRO A 3 23.55 -10.39 9.83
CA PRO A 3 22.68 -11.48 9.38
C PRO A 3 21.20 -11.23 9.71
N GLN A 4 20.86 -10.17 10.43
CA GLN A 4 19.48 -9.83 10.83
C GLN A 4 18.86 -8.74 9.95
N ARG A 5 19.64 -8.09 9.09
CA ARG A 5 19.17 -6.97 8.26
C ARG A 5 18.33 -7.45 7.10
N HIS A 6 17.20 -6.79 6.87
CA HIS A 6 16.48 -6.88 5.60
C HIS A 6 17.17 -6.02 4.54
N LEU A 7 17.10 -6.46 3.30
CA LEU A 7 17.72 -5.82 2.15
C LEU A 7 16.66 -5.54 1.09
N LEU A 8 16.71 -4.35 0.52
CA LEU A 8 15.97 -4.00 -0.69
C LEU A 8 16.88 -4.20 -1.88
N ILE A 9 16.46 -5.03 -2.82
CA ILE A 9 17.21 -5.41 -4.01
C ILE A 9 16.50 -4.84 -5.22
N SER A 10 17.21 -4.09 -6.05
CA SER A 10 16.66 -3.46 -7.25
C SER A 10 17.31 -4.05 -8.49
N GLY A 11 16.54 -4.21 -9.55
CA GLY A 11 17.05 -4.39 -10.90
C GLY A 11 17.66 -3.11 -11.47
N TYR A 12 18.11 -3.17 -12.71
CA TYR A 12 18.72 -2.01 -13.38
C TYR A 12 17.75 -0.83 -13.40
N ASN A 13 18.25 0.33 -12.97
CA ASN A 13 17.51 1.60 -12.94
C ASN A 13 16.21 1.59 -12.13
N THR A 14 16.04 0.62 -11.21
CA THR A 14 14.80 0.41 -10.43
C THR A 14 13.54 0.23 -11.31
N ASP A 15 13.73 -0.01 -12.60
CA ASP A 15 12.67 -0.17 -13.59
C ASP A 15 11.91 -1.48 -13.38
N VAL A 16 10.58 -1.45 -13.57
CA VAL A 16 9.70 -2.60 -13.35
C VAL A 16 10.00 -3.74 -14.33
N GLU A 17 10.04 -3.43 -15.63
CA GLU A 17 10.22 -4.46 -16.66
C GLU A 17 11.63 -5.06 -16.58
N LEU A 18 12.66 -4.22 -16.40
CA LEU A 18 14.05 -4.67 -16.25
C LEU A 18 14.29 -5.45 -14.95
N THR A 19 13.54 -5.14 -13.89
CA THR A 19 13.60 -5.91 -12.64
C THR A 19 12.91 -7.27 -12.78
N CYS A 20 11.92 -7.38 -13.66
CA CYS A 20 11.23 -8.65 -13.95
C CYS A 20 11.86 -9.44 -15.11
N ASP A 21 12.88 -8.90 -15.77
CA ASP A 21 13.60 -9.58 -16.86
C ASP A 21 14.44 -10.76 -16.32
N SER A 22 14.63 -11.77 -17.15
CA SER A 22 15.39 -12.99 -16.82
C SER A 22 16.88 -12.76 -16.53
N LEU A 23 17.42 -11.62 -16.94
CA LEU A 23 18.79 -11.20 -16.64
C LEU A 23 18.97 -10.72 -15.21
N PHE A 24 17.88 -10.27 -14.56
CA PHE A 24 17.91 -9.93 -13.14
C PHE A 24 17.58 -11.16 -12.29
N GLN A 25 18.43 -11.43 -11.33
CA GLN A 25 18.23 -12.55 -10.40
C GLN A 25 18.37 -12.08 -8.97
N MET A 26 17.42 -12.44 -8.13
CA MET A 26 17.51 -12.23 -6.70
C MET A 26 18.71 -13.01 -6.12
N PRO A 27 19.39 -12.46 -5.12
CA PRO A 27 20.45 -13.19 -4.42
C PRO A 27 19.87 -14.44 -3.72
N ASN A 28 20.73 -15.42 -3.45
CA ASN A 28 20.35 -16.55 -2.60
C ASN A 28 20.05 -16.04 -1.17
N ASP A 29 18.81 -16.20 -0.74
CA ASP A 29 18.30 -15.67 0.54
C ASP A 29 17.55 -16.76 1.32
N PRO A 30 18.27 -17.70 1.94
CA PRO A 30 17.64 -18.79 2.69
C PRO A 30 16.93 -18.29 3.97
N ALA A 31 17.17 -17.03 4.39
CA ALA A 31 16.55 -16.44 5.57
C ALA A 31 15.28 -15.62 5.25
N GLY A 32 14.91 -15.47 3.96
CA GLY A 32 13.74 -14.72 3.53
C GLY A 32 13.77 -13.23 3.91
N ARG A 33 14.93 -12.59 3.78
CA ARG A 33 15.13 -11.19 4.22
C ARG A 33 15.34 -10.19 3.08
N CYS A 34 15.28 -10.65 1.85
CA CYS A 34 15.34 -9.78 0.69
C CYS A 34 13.95 -9.44 0.19
N ALA A 35 13.73 -8.18 -0.11
CA ALA A 35 12.57 -7.67 -0.81
C ALA A 35 13.01 -7.00 -2.12
N VAL A 36 12.16 -7.04 -3.14
CA VAL A 36 12.38 -6.30 -4.38
C VAL A 36 11.96 -4.84 -4.18
N SER A 37 12.76 -3.92 -4.70
CA SER A 37 12.41 -2.49 -4.73
C SER A 37 12.44 -1.99 -6.17
N VAL A 38 11.36 -1.36 -6.61
CA VAL A 38 11.25 -0.69 -7.92
C VAL A 38 10.74 0.73 -7.74
N HIS A 39 10.94 1.57 -8.76
CA HIS A 39 10.32 2.88 -8.84
C HIS A 39 9.27 2.90 -9.95
N TYR A 40 8.18 3.62 -9.76
CA TYR A 40 7.10 3.69 -10.72
C TYR A 40 6.84 5.14 -11.16
N TYR A 41 7.34 5.49 -12.35
CA TYR A 41 7.17 6.79 -12.98
C TYR A 41 6.65 6.67 -14.42
N THR A 42 5.70 5.74 -14.63
CA THR A 42 5.13 5.44 -15.95
C THR A 42 3.69 5.94 -16.06
N PRO A 43 3.34 6.63 -17.16
CA PRO A 43 4.22 7.07 -18.25
C PRO A 43 5.06 8.30 -17.86
N SER A 44 6.30 8.31 -18.26
CA SER A 44 7.27 9.37 -17.91
C SER A 44 6.83 10.77 -18.33
N GLY A 45 6.09 10.88 -19.42
CA GLY A 45 5.52 12.16 -19.88
C GLY A 45 4.57 12.80 -18.86
N PHE A 46 3.89 12.00 -18.04
CA PHE A 46 3.07 12.49 -16.93
C PHE A 46 3.84 12.52 -15.61
N ALA A 47 4.50 11.41 -15.29
CA ALA A 47 5.06 11.21 -13.95
C ALA A 47 6.41 11.93 -13.72
N ILE A 48 7.12 12.35 -14.78
CA ILE A 48 8.43 13.01 -14.66
C ILE A 48 8.44 14.41 -15.29
N LEU A 49 7.93 14.56 -16.53
CA LEU A 49 8.11 15.76 -17.30
C LEU A 49 7.17 16.89 -16.87
N GLU A 50 7.73 18.04 -16.56
CA GLU A 50 6.99 19.30 -16.35
C GLU A 50 6.81 20.10 -17.66
N GLU A 51 7.64 19.85 -18.65
CA GLU A 51 7.62 20.44 -20.00
C GLU A 51 8.22 19.44 -21.00
N ASP A 52 8.08 19.73 -22.29
CA ASP A 52 8.65 18.90 -23.34
C ASP A 52 10.18 18.80 -23.22
N ALA A 53 10.71 17.60 -23.33
CA ALA A 53 12.14 17.32 -23.34
C ALA A 53 12.56 16.67 -24.67
N SER A 54 13.86 16.61 -24.92
CA SER A 54 14.40 15.96 -26.15
C SER A 54 14.05 14.48 -26.26
N TRP A 55 13.79 13.82 -25.13
CA TRP A 55 13.51 12.39 -25.03
C TRP A 55 12.03 12.06 -24.77
N GLY A 56 11.16 13.04 -24.59
CA GLY A 56 9.75 12.78 -24.33
C GLY A 56 8.87 14.02 -24.41
N LYS A 57 7.57 13.76 -24.54
CA LYS A 57 6.53 14.79 -24.53
C LYS A 57 5.83 14.82 -23.18
N MET A 58 5.68 16.04 -22.62
CA MET A 58 4.92 16.25 -21.41
C MET A 58 3.42 15.95 -21.64
N ARG A 59 2.80 15.31 -20.67
CA ARG A 59 1.36 15.10 -20.62
C ARG A 59 0.80 15.84 -19.42
N SER A 60 -0.28 16.62 -19.64
CA SER A 60 -0.97 17.33 -18.56
C SER A 60 -2.03 16.48 -17.86
N THR A 61 -2.49 15.40 -18.51
CA THR A 61 -3.57 14.52 -18.03
C THR A 61 -3.15 13.07 -17.93
N TRP A 62 -3.81 12.34 -17.02
CA TRP A 62 -3.68 10.90 -16.81
C TRP A 62 -5.05 10.30 -16.44
N GLY A 63 -5.29 9.05 -16.78
CA GLY A 63 -6.49 8.31 -16.39
C GLY A 63 -7.36 7.85 -17.57
N THR A 64 -6.75 7.64 -18.73
CA THR A 64 -7.38 6.93 -19.86
C THR A 64 -7.37 5.41 -19.61
N ASP A 65 -8.18 4.66 -20.34
CA ASP A 65 -8.20 3.19 -20.27
C ASP A 65 -6.81 2.59 -20.54
N ASP A 66 -6.03 3.18 -21.46
CA ASP A 66 -4.66 2.76 -21.76
C ASP A 66 -3.72 3.02 -20.58
N ASP A 67 -3.86 4.15 -19.88
CA ASP A 67 -3.07 4.46 -18.68
C ASP A 67 -3.32 3.42 -17.58
N TYR A 68 -4.58 3.07 -17.34
CA TYR A 68 -4.93 2.02 -16.37
C TYR A 68 -4.46 0.64 -16.82
N ALA A 69 -4.56 0.31 -18.10
CA ALA A 69 -4.07 -0.95 -18.64
C ALA A 69 -2.55 -1.09 -18.46
N GLU A 70 -1.79 -0.02 -18.71
CA GLU A 70 -0.33 0.01 -18.49
C GLU A 70 0.03 -0.14 -17.01
N LEU A 71 -0.64 0.60 -16.12
CA LEU A 71 -0.45 0.49 -14.68
C LEU A 71 -0.69 -0.95 -14.20
N ASN A 72 -1.85 -1.50 -14.53
CA ASN A 72 -2.22 -2.85 -14.09
C ASN A 72 -1.27 -3.91 -14.64
N ARG A 73 -0.88 -3.84 -15.91
CA ARG A 73 0.10 -4.76 -16.51
C ARG A 73 1.43 -4.76 -15.73
N ASN A 74 1.95 -3.59 -15.36
CA ASN A 74 3.20 -3.47 -14.63
C ASN A 74 3.08 -4.03 -13.19
N MET A 75 1.97 -3.77 -12.52
CA MET A 75 1.74 -4.30 -11.18
C MET A 75 1.49 -5.82 -11.20
N ASP A 76 0.77 -6.34 -12.19
CA ASP A 76 0.58 -7.79 -12.39
C ASP A 76 1.90 -8.50 -12.70
N LEU A 77 2.79 -7.87 -13.46
CA LEU A 77 4.11 -8.39 -13.76
C LEU A 77 4.96 -8.54 -12.48
N LEU A 78 4.97 -7.54 -11.61
CA LEU A 78 5.64 -7.61 -10.30
C LEU A 78 5.03 -8.68 -9.41
N LYS A 79 3.69 -8.73 -9.35
CA LYS A 79 2.97 -9.73 -8.56
C LYS A 79 3.34 -11.14 -8.96
N THR A 80 3.21 -11.48 -10.23
CA THR A 80 3.46 -12.83 -10.74
C THR A 80 4.95 -13.23 -10.69
N THR A 81 5.86 -12.24 -10.83
CA THR A 81 7.30 -12.51 -10.79
C THR A 81 7.80 -12.73 -9.37
N TYR A 82 7.28 -12.00 -8.37
CA TYR A 82 7.82 -11.96 -7.01
C TYR A 82 6.80 -12.28 -5.93
N VAL A 83 5.70 -11.51 -5.82
CA VAL A 83 4.75 -11.62 -4.70
C VAL A 83 4.17 -13.03 -4.59
N ASP A 84 3.72 -13.60 -5.71
CA ASP A 84 3.16 -14.96 -5.76
C ASP A 84 4.19 -16.06 -5.42
N LYS A 85 5.47 -15.71 -5.36
CA LYS A 85 6.56 -16.59 -4.92
C LYS A 85 7.02 -16.30 -3.49
N GLY A 86 6.30 -15.47 -2.76
CA GLY A 86 6.60 -15.10 -1.38
C GLY A 86 7.74 -14.08 -1.22
N ILE A 87 8.14 -13.39 -2.29
CA ILE A 87 9.14 -12.33 -2.25
C ILE A 87 8.43 -10.98 -2.13
N PRO A 88 8.60 -10.23 -1.02
CA PRO A 88 7.97 -8.93 -0.86
C PRO A 88 8.43 -7.92 -1.92
N VAL A 89 7.51 -7.06 -2.37
CA VAL A 89 7.79 -5.99 -3.32
C VAL A 89 7.44 -4.64 -2.71
N ILE A 90 8.36 -3.68 -2.84
CA ILE A 90 8.17 -2.30 -2.44
C ILE A 90 8.26 -1.43 -3.70
N ILE A 91 7.23 -0.64 -3.97
CA ILE A 91 7.32 0.47 -4.90
C ILE A 91 8.01 1.60 -4.14
N GLY A 92 9.34 1.60 -4.15
CA GLY A 92 10.17 2.46 -3.29
C GLY A 92 10.04 3.95 -3.59
N GLU A 93 9.60 4.26 -4.82
CA GLU A 93 9.21 5.59 -5.22
C GLU A 93 8.09 5.53 -6.25
N TYR A 94 7.08 6.38 -6.09
CA TYR A 94 6.15 6.75 -7.15
C TYR A 94 5.68 8.19 -6.89
N GLY A 95 5.42 8.94 -7.95
CA GLY A 95 5.05 10.33 -7.80
C GLY A 95 4.86 11.02 -9.15
N CYS A 96 4.46 12.27 -9.12
CA CYS A 96 4.41 13.12 -10.30
C CYS A 96 4.57 14.60 -9.90
N PRO A 97 5.08 15.46 -10.79
CA PRO A 97 5.09 16.91 -10.56
C PRO A 97 3.68 17.47 -10.62
N LYS A 98 3.47 18.65 -10.04
CA LYS A 98 2.21 19.39 -10.12
C LYS A 98 2.22 20.43 -11.24
N LYS A 99 3.39 20.93 -11.61
CA LYS A 99 3.54 21.96 -12.63
C LYS A 99 3.08 21.45 -14.00
N ASN A 100 2.21 22.23 -14.65
CA ASN A 100 1.59 21.91 -15.94
C ASN A 100 0.78 20.60 -15.95
N LYS A 101 0.28 20.16 -14.79
CA LYS A 101 -0.61 19.00 -14.67
C LYS A 101 -2.01 19.44 -14.22
N GLU A 102 -2.99 18.72 -14.70
CA GLU A 102 -4.35 18.83 -14.20
C GLU A 102 -4.41 18.22 -12.78
N GLU A 103 -4.97 18.97 -11.84
CA GLU A 103 -4.97 18.59 -10.43
C GLU A 103 -5.68 17.25 -10.18
N GLU A 104 -6.83 17.04 -10.84
CA GLU A 104 -7.57 15.79 -10.75
C GLU A 104 -6.80 14.60 -11.33
N SER A 105 -6.03 14.80 -12.40
CA SER A 105 -5.15 13.77 -12.96
C SER A 105 -3.98 13.45 -12.02
N VAL A 106 -3.46 14.43 -11.27
CA VAL A 106 -2.45 14.20 -10.22
C VAL A 106 -3.03 13.33 -9.10
N ARG A 107 -4.21 13.69 -8.58
CA ARG A 107 -4.91 12.90 -7.55
C ARG A 107 -5.15 11.46 -8.02
N ARG A 108 -5.70 11.33 -9.24
CA ARG A 108 -6.01 10.03 -9.85
C ARG A 108 -4.77 9.17 -10.03
N PHE A 109 -3.68 9.72 -10.55
CA PHE A 109 -2.43 8.97 -10.69
C PHE A 109 -1.91 8.46 -9.36
N LEU A 110 -1.77 9.35 -8.36
CA LEU A 110 -1.21 9.00 -7.06
C LEU A 110 -2.05 7.97 -6.30
N SER A 111 -3.38 8.13 -6.31
CA SER A 111 -4.28 7.17 -5.65
C SER A 111 -4.35 5.84 -6.39
N SER A 112 -4.38 5.84 -7.73
CA SER A 112 -4.46 4.61 -8.52
C SER A 112 -3.19 3.77 -8.44
N VAL A 113 -2.00 4.39 -8.42
CA VAL A 113 -0.74 3.65 -8.20
C VAL A 113 -0.72 3.03 -6.80
N CYS A 114 -1.14 3.78 -5.79
CA CYS A 114 -1.26 3.27 -4.43
C CYS A 114 -2.21 2.07 -4.36
N GLU A 115 -3.42 2.19 -4.91
CA GLU A 115 -4.42 1.13 -4.94
C GLU A 115 -3.94 -0.10 -5.72
N ALA A 116 -3.38 0.11 -6.92
CA ALA A 116 -2.92 -0.98 -7.77
C ALA A 116 -1.78 -1.79 -7.13
N ALA A 117 -0.88 -1.14 -6.41
CA ALA A 117 0.18 -1.80 -5.65
C ALA A 117 -0.39 -2.50 -4.40
N TYR A 118 -1.18 -1.79 -3.60
CA TYR A 118 -1.71 -2.30 -2.34
C TYR A 118 -2.64 -3.50 -2.52
N SER A 119 -3.53 -3.46 -3.53
CA SER A 119 -4.42 -4.59 -3.87
C SER A 119 -3.69 -5.85 -4.36
N ARG A 120 -2.38 -5.76 -4.59
CA ARG A 120 -1.50 -6.86 -5.00
C ARG A 120 -0.44 -7.22 -3.94
N ASP A 121 -0.70 -6.87 -2.68
CA ASP A 121 0.18 -7.13 -1.54
C ASP A 121 1.58 -6.50 -1.67
N MET A 122 1.67 -5.34 -2.34
CA MET A 122 2.90 -4.57 -2.46
C MET A 122 2.83 -3.32 -1.58
N CYS A 123 4.00 -2.80 -1.16
CA CYS A 123 4.10 -1.60 -0.34
C CYS A 123 4.41 -0.36 -1.22
N PRO A 124 3.46 0.54 -1.49
CA PRO A 124 3.71 1.77 -2.22
C PRO A 124 4.25 2.87 -1.31
N VAL A 125 5.35 3.50 -1.72
CA VAL A 125 5.96 4.64 -1.02
C VAL A 125 5.93 5.87 -1.93
N MET A 126 5.06 6.82 -1.59
CA MET A 126 4.94 8.06 -2.34
C MET A 126 6.19 8.92 -2.18
N TRP A 127 6.77 9.35 -3.32
CA TRP A 127 7.90 10.25 -3.33
C TRP A 127 7.45 11.70 -3.27
N ASP A 128 7.96 12.44 -2.29
CA ASP A 128 7.74 13.86 -2.13
C ASP A 128 9.05 14.62 -2.02
N VAL A 129 9.27 15.55 -2.94
CA VAL A 129 10.46 16.40 -2.95
C VAL A 129 10.07 17.82 -2.54
N THR A 130 10.66 18.30 -1.47
CA THR A 130 10.65 19.71 -1.09
C THR A 130 9.24 20.31 -1.00
N ASP A 131 8.38 19.71 -0.15
CA ASP A 131 7.02 20.19 0.10
C ASP A 131 6.15 20.26 -1.17
N LEU A 132 6.22 19.25 -2.05
CA LEU A 132 5.40 19.20 -3.26
C LEU A 132 3.95 18.77 -2.95
N HIS A 133 3.79 17.66 -2.27
CA HIS A 133 2.50 17.10 -1.87
C HIS A 133 2.29 17.13 -0.35
N TYR A 134 3.39 17.06 0.42
CA TYR A 134 3.36 16.98 1.88
C TYR A 134 4.13 18.13 2.50
N ASN A 135 3.47 18.87 3.40
CA ASN A 135 4.08 19.96 4.16
C ASN A 135 4.79 19.39 5.40
N ARG A 136 6.10 19.36 5.36
CA ARG A 136 6.93 18.78 6.43
C ARG A 136 6.88 19.58 7.73
N SER A 137 6.63 20.89 7.64
CA SER A 137 6.55 21.75 8.82
C SER A 137 5.26 21.55 9.60
N SER A 138 4.13 21.36 8.91
CA SER A 138 2.82 21.13 9.53
C SER A 138 2.47 19.64 9.67
N CYS A 139 3.26 18.74 9.08
CA CYS A 139 2.99 17.30 8.99
C CYS A 139 1.63 16.97 8.35
N LYS A 140 1.27 17.69 7.29
CA LYS A 140 -0.01 17.54 6.57
C LYS A 140 0.20 17.49 5.07
N MET A 141 -0.67 16.78 4.39
CA MET A 141 -0.79 16.89 2.93
C MET A 141 -1.29 18.29 2.57
N PHE A 142 -0.85 18.83 1.42
CA PHE A 142 -1.40 20.08 0.88
C PHE A 142 -2.79 19.88 0.28
N ASP A 143 -3.13 18.65 -0.09
CA ASP A 143 -4.37 18.26 -0.74
C ASP A 143 -5.12 17.26 0.15
N ASP A 144 -6.15 17.74 0.84
CA ASP A 144 -6.97 16.91 1.73
C ASP A 144 -7.78 15.85 0.96
N THR A 145 -8.16 16.12 -0.30
CA THR A 145 -8.87 15.18 -1.15
C THR A 145 -7.97 14.00 -1.50
N LEU A 146 -6.72 14.28 -1.92
CA LEU A 146 -5.73 13.23 -2.15
C LEU A 146 -5.48 12.40 -0.89
N MET A 147 -5.36 13.05 0.26
CA MET A 147 -5.16 12.34 1.53
C MET A 147 -6.31 11.38 1.82
N GLN A 148 -7.57 11.80 1.62
CA GLN A 148 -8.73 10.95 1.82
C GLN A 148 -8.76 9.78 0.82
N GLN A 149 -8.39 10.00 -0.43
CA GLN A 149 -8.30 8.93 -1.44
C GLN A 149 -7.24 7.88 -1.06
N LEU A 150 -6.06 8.31 -0.59
CA LEU A 150 -5.00 7.39 -0.15
C LEU A 150 -5.39 6.59 1.10
N LEU A 151 -6.08 7.21 2.06
CA LEU A 151 -6.60 6.52 3.24
C LEU A 151 -7.70 5.51 2.89
N ALA A 152 -8.55 5.84 1.90
CA ALA A 152 -9.59 4.93 1.42
C ALA A 152 -9.01 3.64 0.79
N VAL A 153 -7.84 3.73 0.15
CA VAL A 153 -7.13 2.53 -0.36
C VAL A 153 -6.82 1.54 0.77
N LYS A 154 -6.31 2.04 1.90
CA LYS A 154 -6.04 1.19 3.08
C LYS A 154 -7.32 0.48 3.54
N GLN A 155 -8.43 1.19 3.63
CA GLN A 155 -9.71 0.63 4.05
C GLN A 155 -10.26 -0.40 3.07
N SER A 156 -10.10 -0.19 1.76
CA SER A 156 -10.59 -1.13 0.72
C SER A 156 -9.74 -2.39 0.61
N GLY A 157 -8.47 -2.31 0.94
CA GLY A 157 -7.52 -3.44 0.90
C GLY A 157 -7.42 -4.22 2.22
N GLU A 158 -8.06 -3.76 3.28
CA GLU A 158 -8.10 -4.49 4.54
C GLU A 158 -8.86 -5.81 4.34
N THR A 159 -8.11 -6.92 4.35
CA THR A 159 -8.69 -8.20 4.73
C THR A 159 -9.34 -7.98 6.09
N THR A 160 -10.65 -8.16 6.17
CA THR A 160 -11.38 -8.11 7.43
C THR A 160 -10.76 -9.13 8.38
N LEU A 161 -9.85 -8.68 9.24
CA LEU A 161 -9.15 -9.55 10.18
C LEU A 161 -10.10 -9.85 11.34
N THR A 162 -10.67 -11.04 11.34
CA THR A 162 -11.50 -11.48 12.48
C THR A 162 -10.72 -11.33 13.78
N GLY A 163 -11.20 -10.46 14.65
CA GLY A 163 -10.55 -10.07 15.89
C GLY A 163 -9.99 -8.65 15.91
N ASP A 164 -9.94 -7.94 14.78
CA ASP A 164 -9.56 -6.54 14.70
C ASP A 164 -10.75 -5.64 15.08
N CYS A 165 -10.91 -5.47 16.38
CA CYS A 165 -12.06 -4.75 16.95
C CYS A 165 -11.89 -3.22 16.91
N ASN A 166 -10.67 -2.72 16.76
CA ASN A 166 -10.36 -1.30 16.68
C ASN A 166 -10.15 -0.80 15.26
N GLU A 167 -10.21 -1.69 14.27
CA GLU A 167 -10.10 -1.40 12.84
C GLU A 167 -8.74 -0.75 12.46
N ASP A 168 -7.64 -1.13 13.19
CA ASP A 168 -6.31 -0.61 12.89
C ASP A 168 -5.50 -1.50 11.91
N GLY A 169 -6.09 -2.62 11.47
CA GLY A 169 -5.50 -3.59 10.54
C GLY A 169 -4.55 -4.58 11.22
N ILE A 170 -4.52 -4.64 12.55
CA ILE A 170 -3.66 -5.54 13.31
C ILE A 170 -4.45 -6.18 14.45
N VAL A 171 -4.54 -7.50 14.48
CA VAL A 171 -5.14 -8.19 15.64
C VAL A 171 -4.14 -8.22 16.79
N SER A 172 -4.44 -7.51 17.87
CA SER A 172 -3.54 -7.27 18.99
C SER A 172 -4.24 -7.30 20.35
N VAL A 173 -3.49 -7.08 21.43
CA VAL A 173 -4.06 -6.95 22.78
C VAL A 173 -5.00 -5.74 22.89
N ALA A 174 -4.81 -4.69 22.06
CA ALA A 174 -5.70 -3.53 22.05
C ALA A 174 -7.13 -3.91 21.68
N ASP A 175 -7.30 -4.85 20.74
CA ASP A 175 -8.61 -5.37 20.32
C ASP A 175 -9.29 -6.16 21.43
N ALA A 176 -8.54 -7.01 22.12
CA ALA A 176 -9.05 -7.75 23.25
C ALA A 176 -9.51 -6.82 24.38
N VAL A 177 -8.80 -5.71 24.61
CA VAL A 177 -9.19 -4.68 25.58
C VAL A 177 -10.46 -3.96 25.11
N LEU A 178 -10.54 -3.57 23.83
CA LEU A 178 -11.71 -2.90 23.30
C LEU A 178 -12.94 -3.81 23.32
N LEU A 179 -12.80 -5.07 22.90
CA LEU A 179 -13.89 -6.05 22.97
C LEU A 179 -14.35 -6.29 24.43
N GLN A 180 -13.42 -6.35 25.38
CA GLN A 180 -13.78 -6.44 26.78
C GLN A 180 -14.55 -5.20 27.27
N GLN A 181 -14.14 -4.01 26.85
CA GLN A 181 -14.84 -2.75 27.18
C GLN A 181 -16.25 -2.71 26.58
N TYR A 182 -16.41 -3.21 25.35
CA TYR A 182 -17.71 -3.36 24.71
C TYR A 182 -18.64 -4.31 25.50
N LEU A 183 -18.13 -5.47 25.87
CA LEU A 183 -18.89 -6.47 26.65
C LEU A 183 -19.29 -5.99 28.05
N LEU A 184 -18.62 -4.95 28.57
CA LEU A 184 -18.92 -4.28 29.83
C LEU A 184 -19.76 -3.00 29.66
N ASP A 185 -20.32 -2.77 28.46
CA ASP A 185 -21.10 -1.57 28.11
C ASP A 185 -20.36 -0.23 28.33
N SER A 186 -19.03 -0.27 28.40
CA SER A 186 -18.21 0.94 28.58
C SER A 186 -17.73 1.58 27.30
N LYS A 187 -17.85 0.90 26.16
CA LYS A 187 -17.52 1.35 24.80
C LYS A 187 -18.49 0.78 23.79
N SER A 188 -18.68 1.47 22.66
CA SER A 188 -19.40 0.96 21.50
C SER A 188 -18.42 0.51 20.41
N LEU A 189 -18.84 -0.46 19.60
CA LEU A 189 -18.16 -0.86 18.37
C LEU A 189 -18.92 -0.28 17.17
N SER A 190 -18.22 -0.02 16.05
CA SER A 190 -18.84 0.20 14.76
C SER A 190 -19.53 -1.07 14.26
N GLU A 191 -20.37 -0.98 13.21
CA GLU A 191 -20.97 -2.19 12.59
C GLU A 191 -19.89 -3.14 12.04
N THR A 192 -18.84 -2.59 11.45
CA THR A 192 -17.68 -3.35 10.96
C THR A 192 -16.93 -4.02 12.10
N ALA A 193 -16.56 -3.25 13.14
CA ALA A 193 -15.89 -3.78 14.32
C ALA A 193 -16.70 -4.87 15.02
N ALA A 194 -18.02 -4.74 15.11
CA ALA A 194 -18.89 -5.77 15.68
C ALA A 194 -18.89 -7.07 14.85
N THR A 195 -18.83 -6.93 13.52
CA THR A 195 -18.70 -8.09 12.63
C THR A 195 -17.34 -8.78 12.82
N LEU A 196 -16.25 -8.02 12.94
CA LEU A 196 -14.91 -8.53 13.18
C LEU A 196 -14.72 -9.11 14.59
N ALA A 197 -15.44 -8.59 15.56
CA ALA A 197 -15.43 -9.06 16.94
C ALA A 197 -16.07 -10.44 17.13
N ASN A 198 -16.90 -10.91 16.18
CA ASN A 198 -17.46 -12.27 16.17
C ASN A 198 -16.39 -13.29 15.79
N CYS A 199 -15.48 -13.57 16.72
CA CYS A 199 -14.28 -14.38 16.50
C CYS A 199 -14.54 -15.87 16.34
N ASN A 200 -15.67 -16.36 16.86
CA ASN A 200 -16.09 -17.76 16.77
C ASN A 200 -17.07 -18.02 15.61
N GLY A 201 -17.59 -16.96 14.95
CA GLY A 201 -18.46 -17.06 13.80
C GLY A 201 -19.91 -17.48 14.12
N ASP A 202 -20.36 -17.38 15.36
CA ASP A 202 -21.70 -17.82 15.78
C ASP A 202 -22.80 -16.75 15.55
N GLY A 203 -22.41 -15.56 15.07
CA GLY A 203 -23.30 -14.44 14.77
C GLY A 203 -23.63 -13.54 15.97
N SER A 204 -23.00 -13.77 17.12
CA SER A 204 -23.23 -12.99 18.35
C SER A 204 -21.91 -12.56 18.97
N VAL A 205 -21.76 -11.28 19.31
CA VAL A 205 -20.55 -10.80 20.00
C VAL A 205 -20.73 -10.97 21.52
N ASN A 206 -19.94 -11.86 22.10
CA ASN A 206 -20.06 -12.21 23.53
C ASN A 206 -18.71 -12.64 24.14
N GLY A 207 -18.72 -13.15 25.39
CA GLY A 207 -17.50 -13.54 26.10
C GLY A 207 -16.73 -14.71 25.46
N LEU A 208 -17.37 -15.53 24.60
CA LEU A 208 -16.68 -16.60 23.86
C LEU A 208 -15.77 -16.06 22.82
N ASP A 209 -16.16 -14.96 22.14
CA ASP A 209 -15.33 -14.27 21.14
C ASP A 209 -14.08 -13.69 21.78
N LEU A 210 -14.21 -13.09 22.97
CA LEU A 210 -13.07 -12.60 23.72
C LEU A 210 -12.12 -13.75 24.11
N ALA A 211 -12.66 -14.91 24.45
CA ALA A 211 -11.83 -16.09 24.76
C ALA A 211 -11.07 -16.58 23.50
N VAL A 212 -11.74 -16.66 22.35
CA VAL A 212 -11.11 -17.04 21.06
C VAL A 212 -10.04 -16.03 20.67
N LEU A 213 -10.34 -14.71 20.78
CA LEU A 213 -9.38 -13.66 20.47
C LEU A 213 -8.13 -13.75 21.35
N ARG A 214 -8.29 -13.93 22.65
CA ARG A 214 -7.17 -14.12 23.58
C ARG A 214 -6.34 -15.36 23.25
N GLN A 215 -6.97 -16.45 22.85
CA GLN A 215 -6.27 -17.65 22.44
C GLN A 215 -5.42 -17.41 21.18
N LYS A 216 -5.96 -16.70 20.20
CA LYS A 216 -5.20 -16.30 18.98
C LYS A 216 -3.96 -15.45 19.31
N LEU A 217 -4.06 -14.57 20.30
CA LEU A 217 -2.97 -13.67 20.70
C LEU A 217 -1.86 -14.37 21.51
N THR A 218 -2.08 -15.58 21.98
CA THR A 218 -1.12 -16.34 22.79
C THR A 218 -0.55 -17.58 22.08
N ALA A 219 -1.01 -17.87 20.86
CA ALA A 219 -0.53 -18.97 20.03
C ALA A 219 0.69 -18.58 19.20
#